data_d1338bdf5535bb99c964208f2545f4ce
#
_entry.id   d1338bdf5535bb99c964208f2545f4ce
#
_cell.length_a   1.000
_cell.length_b   1.000
_cell.length_c   1.000
_cell.angle_alpha   90.00
_cell.angle_beta   90.00
_cell.angle_gamma   90.00
#
_symmetry.space_group_name_H-M   'P 1'
#
loop_
_entity.id
_entity.type
_entity.pdbx_description
1 polymer ?
#
loop_
_entity_poly.entity_id
_entity_poly.type
_entity_poly.pdbx_seq_one_letter_code
_entity_poly.pdbx_strand_id
1 'polypeptide(L)'
;MKKIDAHAHLGYIGGWANVKMDADELISLMDTYEIETTMICVLDNEVAYKAMQKYPGRIEGCVYVNPLEPDCLDLIDKYVKLGFKAIKLQPLRHAYCADSEIVDPVLDKAEKYGIPVCIHSGHPPYSLPWQIGLLAERHHNCKVLMIHMGHGHGVYIDAALKMARRYPNIYLEMSGMPMHTKIKEAYDTVGHDRIMFGTDGPFHHPTVEMQKVLMCGVDEQGLEDIFYNNAKKFFDV
;
A
#
# COMPACT_ATOMS: atom_id res chain seq x y z
N MET A 1 -0.74 -7.31 -20.41
CA MET A 1 -0.45 -8.04 -19.15
C MET A 1 -1.35 -7.48 -18.07
N LYS A 2 -2.14 -8.34 -17.43
CA LYS A 2 -3.03 -7.95 -16.31
C LYS A 2 -2.22 -7.36 -15.15
N LYS A 3 -2.82 -6.44 -14.41
CA LYS A 3 -2.19 -5.76 -13.28
C LYS A 3 -3.15 -5.69 -12.10
N ILE A 4 -2.60 -5.65 -10.89
CA ILE A 4 -3.30 -5.24 -9.68
C ILE A 4 -2.59 -4.00 -9.16
N ASP A 5 -3.36 -2.95 -8.91
CA ASP A 5 -2.86 -1.72 -8.29
C ASP A 5 -2.98 -1.84 -6.77
N ALA A 6 -1.86 -1.98 -6.10
CA ALA A 6 -1.82 -2.20 -4.65
C ALA A 6 -2.09 -0.93 -3.83
N HIS A 7 -2.16 0.25 -4.47
CA HIS A 7 -2.34 1.51 -3.75
C HIS A 7 -2.88 2.65 -4.64
N ALA A 8 -4.11 3.08 -4.39
CA ALA A 8 -4.73 4.26 -4.99
C ALA A 8 -5.71 4.93 -4.02
N HIS A 9 -6.22 6.08 -4.41
CA HIS A 9 -7.14 6.90 -3.63
C HIS A 9 -8.38 7.31 -4.44
N LEU A 10 -9.47 7.61 -3.74
CA LEU A 10 -10.67 8.23 -4.31
C LEU A 10 -11.03 9.50 -3.56
N GLY A 11 -11.83 10.34 -4.21
CA GLY A 11 -12.33 11.59 -3.66
C GLY A 11 -11.49 12.80 -4.06
N TYR A 12 -11.82 13.93 -3.45
CA TYR A 12 -11.06 15.17 -3.61
C TYR A 12 -9.98 15.27 -2.53
N ILE A 13 -8.75 15.41 -2.94
CA ILE A 13 -7.60 15.64 -2.07
C ILE A 13 -7.11 17.06 -2.32
N GLY A 14 -7.47 17.97 -1.40
CA GLY A 14 -7.16 19.38 -1.49
C GLY A 14 -5.72 19.74 -1.07
N GLY A 15 -5.55 21.01 -0.72
CA GLY A 15 -4.23 21.53 -0.34
C GLY A 15 -3.26 21.62 -1.50
N TRP A 16 -2.02 21.24 -1.27
CA TRP A 16 -0.97 21.28 -2.29
C TRP A 16 -1.22 20.32 -3.45
N ALA A 17 -1.90 19.21 -3.21
CA ALA A 17 -2.14 18.19 -4.23
C ALA A 17 -3.20 18.61 -5.24
N ASN A 18 -4.34 19.13 -4.76
CA ASN A 18 -5.46 19.60 -5.56
C ASN A 18 -5.87 18.62 -6.68
N VAL A 19 -5.99 17.34 -6.32
CA VAL A 19 -6.36 16.26 -7.24
C VAL A 19 -7.71 15.67 -6.86
N LYS A 20 -8.40 15.08 -7.84
CA LYS A 20 -9.69 14.42 -7.65
C LYS A 20 -9.77 13.19 -8.55
N MET A 21 -10.39 12.14 -8.04
CA MET A 21 -10.77 10.97 -8.82
C MET A 21 -12.01 10.33 -8.19
N ASP A 22 -13.04 10.08 -8.97
CA ASP A 22 -14.16 9.27 -8.52
C ASP A 22 -14.03 7.81 -8.97
N ALA A 23 -14.96 6.96 -8.56
CA ALA A 23 -14.89 5.54 -8.85
C ALA A 23 -15.05 5.23 -10.35
N ASP A 24 -15.82 6.03 -11.09
CA ASP A 24 -16.05 5.84 -12.53
C ASP A 24 -14.78 6.24 -13.33
N GLU A 25 -14.14 7.33 -12.92
CA GLU A 25 -12.85 7.77 -13.46
C GLU A 25 -11.75 6.72 -13.19
N LEU A 26 -11.71 6.16 -11.97
CA LEU A 26 -10.78 5.07 -11.64
C LEU A 26 -11.00 3.85 -12.55
N ILE A 27 -12.24 3.38 -12.71
CA ILE A 27 -12.54 2.24 -13.59
C ILE A 27 -12.13 2.52 -15.04
N SER A 28 -12.36 3.73 -15.53
CA SER A 28 -11.94 4.11 -16.89
C SER A 28 -10.41 4.04 -17.07
N LEU A 29 -9.65 4.46 -16.04
CA LEU A 29 -8.19 4.31 -16.03
C LEU A 29 -7.79 2.84 -15.95
N MET A 30 -8.43 2.05 -15.07
CA MET A 30 -8.17 0.61 -14.94
C MET A 30 -8.38 -0.13 -16.26
N ASP A 31 -9.46 0.16 -16.98
CA ASP A 31 -9.75 -0.45 -18.28
C ASP A 31 -8.70 -0.04 -19.33
N THR A 32 -8.29 1.23 -19.35
CA THR A 32 -7.26 1.74 -20.27
C THR A 32 -5.91 1.05 -20.06
N TYR A 33 -5.55 0.76 -18.81
CA TYR A 33 -4.22 0.26 -18.44
C TYR A 33 -4.20 -1.23 -18.09
N GLU A 34 -5.27 -1.98 -18.35
CA GLU A 34 -5.42 -3.40 -18.04
C GLU A 34 -5.20 -3.72 -16.54
N ILE A 35 -5.67 -2.83 -15.66
CA ILE A 35 -5.68 -3.05 -14.21
C ILE A 35 -6.96 -3.82 -13.87
N GLU A 36 -6.81 -5.04 -13.36
CA GLU A 36 -7.92 -5.92 -13.01
C GLU A 36 -8.58 -5.51 -11.71
N THR A 37 -7.78 -5.24 -10.69
CA THR A 37 -8.23 -4.84 -9.34
C THR A 37 -7.37 -3.71 -8.80
N THR A 38 -7.99 -2.76 -8.10
CA THR A 38 -7.28 -1.68 -7.39
C THR A 38 -7.63 -1.67 -5.90
N MET A 39 -6.59 -1.65 -5.06
CA MET A 39 -6.71 -1.46 -3.62
C MET A 39 -6.83 0.03 -3.30
N ILE A 40 -7.97 0.48 -2.81
CA ILE A 40 -8.17 1.90 -2.49
C ILE A 40 -8.02 2.19 -1.00
N CYS A 41 -7.37 3.32 -0.71
CA CYS A 41 -7.19 3.88 0.62
C CYS A 41 -7.89 5.24 0.69
N VAL A 42 -9.06 5.31 1.28
CA VAL A 42 -9.89 6.52 1.32
C VAL A 42 -10.13 6.94 2.76
N LEU A 43 -9.97 8.24 3.07
CA LEU A 43 -10.17 8.77 4.43
C LEU A 43 -11.56 8.44 5.00
N ASP A 44 -12.58 8.55 4.17
CA ASP A 44 -13.94 8.15 4.51
C ASP A 44 -14.18 6.71 4.01
N ASN A 45 -14.13 5.76 4.93
CA ASN A 45 -14.35 4.35 4.63
C ASN A 45 -15.74 4.07 4.00
N GLU A 46 -16.73 4.92 4.23
CA GLU A 46 -18.04 4.77 3.60
C GLU A 46 -18.00 5.07 2.09
N VAL A 47 -17.15 6.01 1.67
CA VAL A 47 -16.91 6.27 0.23
C VAL A 47 -16.23 5.06 -0.41
N ALA A 48 -15.24 4.47 0.26
CA ALA A 48 -14.58 3.24 -0.21
C ALA A 48 -15.59 2.09 -0.31
N TYR A 49 -16.42 1.88 0.70
CA TYR A 49 -17.44 0.83 0.71
C TYR A 49 -18.42 0.98 -0.45
N LYS A 50 -18.93 2.19 -0.72
CA LYS A 50 -19.82 2.45 -1.87
C LYS A 50 -19.16 2.15 -3.21
N ALA A 51 -17.86 2.47 -3.36
CA ALA A 51 -17.10 2.16 -4.57
C ALA A 51 -16.94 0.63 -4.76
N MET A 52 -16.63 -0.12 -3.70
CA MET A 52 -16.57 -1.59 -3.71
C MET A 52 -17.93 -2.21 -4.10
N GLN A 53 -19.01 -1.70 -3.54
CA GLN A 53 -20.38 -2.16 -3.87
C GLN A 53 -20.74 -1.89 -5.33
N LYS A 54 -20.30 -0.76 -5.89
CA LYS A 54 -20.56 -0.37 -7.28
C LYS A 54 -19.76 -1.20 -8.27
N TYR A 55 -18.52 -1.57 -7.90
CA TYR A 55 -17.57 -2.26 -8.76
C TYR A 55 -16.94 -3.48 -8.06
N PRO A 56 -17.76 -4.50 -7.72
CA PRO A 56 -17.28 -5.66 -6.96
C PRO A 56 -16.17 -6.40 -7.72
N GLY A 57 -15.09 -6.76 -7.00
CA GLY A 57 -13.91 -7.43 -7.53
C GLY A 57 -12.98 -6.53 -8.36
N ARG A 58 -13.43 -5.32 -8.76
CA ARG A 58 -12.60 -4.35 -9.45
C ARG A 58 -11.98 -3.34 -8.47
N ILE A 59 -12.74 -2.96 -7.46
CA ILE A 59 -12.31 -2.04 -6.40
C ILE A 59 -12.40 -2.77 -5.06
N GLU A 60 -11.29 -2.85 -4.36
CA GLU A 60 -11.18 -3.43 -3.03
C GLU A 60 -10.67 -2.38 -2.03
N GLY A 61 -11.11 -2.45 -0.78
CA GLY A 61 -10.84 -1.41 0.22
C GLY A 61 -9.79 -1.79 1.25
N CYS A 62 -8.98 -0.80 1.62
CA CYS A 62 -8.20 -0.81 2.86
C CYS A 62 -8.94 0.04 3.90
N VAL A 63 -9.20 -0.51 5.09
CA VAL A 63 -9.82 0.25 6.20
C VAL A 63 -8.86 1.36 6.64
N TYR A 64 -9.22 2.60 6.36
CA TYR A 64 -8.42 3.74 6.75
C TYR A 64 -8.72 4.13 8.20
N VAL A 65 -7.71 4.09 9.08
CA VAL A 65 -7.88 4.39 10.50
C VAL A 65 -6.77 5.29 11.04
N ASN A 66 -7.11 6.00 12.13
CA ASN A 66 -6.18 6.76 12.94
C ASN A 66 -6.09 6.11 14.33
N PRO A 67 -4.92 5.55 14.73
CA PRO A 67 -4.75 4.94 16.05
C PRO A 67 -4.98 5.88 17.24
N LEU A 68 -4.98 7.19 17.00
CA LEU A 68 -5.25 8.21 18.03
C LEU A 68 -6.75 8.41 18.30
N GLU A 69 -7.62 7.90 17.43
CA GLU A 69 -9.07 8.05 17.58
C GLU A 69 -9.66 6.89 18.39
N PRO A 70 -10.61 7.17 19.29
CA PRO A 70 -11.15 6.18 20.21
C PRO A 70 -11.94 5.05 19.51
N ASP A 71 -12.48 5.31 18.33
CA ASP A 71 -13.27 4.36 17.53
C ASP A 71 -12.42 3.55 16.52
N CYS A 72 -11.10 3.73 16.51
CA CYS A 72 -10.19 3.11 15.56
C CYS A 72 -10.41 1.59 15.42
N LEU A 73 -10.47 0.87 16.53
CA LEU A 73 -10.62 -0.58 16.52
C LEU A 73 -12.02 -1.05 16.13
N ASP A 74 -13.05 -0.26 16.46
CA ASP A 74 -14.43 -0.55 16.06
C ASP A 74 -14.63 -0.34 14.55
N LEU A 75 -13.98 0.68 13.97
CA LEU A 75 -13.96 0.87 12.52
C LEU A 75 -13.31 -0.32 11.80
N ILE A 76 -12.20 -0.85 12.31
CA ILE A 76 -11.59 -2.06 11.75
C ILE A 76 -12.59 -3.22 11.80
N ASP A 77 -13.18 -3.50 12.96
CA ASP A 77 -14.15 -4.58 13.13
C ASP A 77 -15.37 -4.43 12.20
N LYS A 78 -15.84 -3.21 12.00
CA LYS A 78 -16.96 -2.90 11.10
C LYS A 78 -16.62 -3.19 9.65
N TYR A 79 -15.55 -2.58 9.14
CA TYR A 79 -15.27 -2.60 7.70
C TYR A 79 -14.64 -3.91 7.23
N VAL A 80 -13.89 -4.62 8.07
CA VAL A 80 -13.43 -5.98 7.75
C VAL A 80 -14.62 -6.92 7.55
N LYS A 81 -15.68 -6.84 8.39
CA LYS A 81 -16.92 -7.61 8.20
C LYS A 81 -17.68 -7.21 6.92
N LEU A 82 -17.46 -6.02 6.40
CA LEU A 82 -18.02 -5.53 5.13
C LEU A 82 -17.15 -5.90 3.91
N GLY A 83 -16.06 -6.67 4.10
CA GLY A 83 -15.25 -7.23 3.03
C GLY A 83 -13.97 -6.47 2.70
N PHE A 84 -13.57 -5.47 3.51
CA PHE A 84 -12.28 -4.80 3.33
C PHE A 84 -11.14 -5.79 3.54
N LYS A 85 -10.10 -5.68 2.70
CA LYS A 85 -9.02 -6.68 2.58
C LYS A 85 -7.73 -6.32 3.32
N ALA A 86 -7.59 -5.09 3.78
CA ALA A 86 -6.40 -4.60 4.47
C ALA A 86 -6.73 -3.44 5.40
N ILE A 87 -5.77 -3.04 6.24
CA ILE A 87 -5.85 -1.82 7.05
C ILE A 87 -4.85 -0.80 6.50
N LYS A 88 -5.25 0.47 6.38
CA LYS A 88 -4.36 1.59 5.99
C LYS A 88 -4.02 2.47 7.18
N LEU A 89 -2.73 2.68 7.39
CA LEU A 89 -2.17 3.64 8.34
C LEU A 89 -1.43 4.77 7.62
N GLN A 90 -1.60 6.00 8.10
CA GLN A 90 -0.96 7.20 7.56
C GLN A 90 -0.29 8.02 8.67
N PRO A 91 0.88 7.58 9.18
CA PRO A 91 1.54 8.23 10.32
C PRO A 91 1.86 9.70 10.09
N LEU A 92 2.29 10.06 8.86
CA LEU A 92 2.57 11.45 8.50
C LEU A 92 1.33 12.36 8.67
N ARG A 93 0.16 11.90 8.20
CA ARG A 93 -1.07 12.69 8.24
C ARG A 93 -1.58 12.91 9.66
N HIS A 94 -1.45 11.89 10.50
CA HIS A 94 -2.00 11.88 11.86
C HIS A 94 -0.96 12.20 12.93
N ALA A 95 0.28 12.51 12.53
CA ALA A 95 1.38 12.97 13.37
C ALA A 95 1.73 12.04 14.55
N TYR A 96 1.81 10.72 14.27
CA TYR A 96 2.34 9.72 15.22
C TYR A 96 3.49 8.93 14.57
N CYS A 97 4.42 8.43 15.40
CA CYS A 97 5.50 7.58 14.91
C CYS A 97 4.99 6.17 14.62
N ALA A 98 5.39 5.61 13.48
CA ALA A 98 4.91 4.30 13.04
C ALA A 98 5.27 3.15 14.01
N ASP A 99 6.34 3.30 14.79
CA ASP A 99 6.77 2.36 15.83
C ASP A 99 6.19 2.61 17.22
N SER A 100 5.31 3.59 17.36
CA SER A 100 4.63 3.89 18.63
C SER A 100 3.74 2.73 19.08
N GLU A 101 3.72 2.41 20.38
CA GLU A 101 2.88 1.37 20.97
C GLU A 101 1.37 1.59 20.76
N ILE A 102 0.95 2.83 20.46
CA ILE A 102 -0.44 3.13 20.12
C ILE A 102 -0.90 2.41 18.83
N VAL A 103 0.05 1.97 18.00
CA VAL A 103 -0.20 1.25 16.75
C VAL A 103 -0.39 -0.25 16.99
N ASP A 104 0.16 -0.81 18.07
CA ASP A 104 0.15 -2.24 18.36
C ASP A 104 -1.27 -2.85 18.35
N PRO A 105 -2.31 -2.23 18.95
CA PRO A 105 -3.67 -2.77 18.88
C PRO A 105 -4.25 -2.90 17.46
N VAL A 106 -3.79 -2.07 16.52
CA VAL A 106 -4.19 -2.16 15.10
C VAL A 106 -3.58 -3.40 14.46
N LEU A 107 -2.30 -3.68 14.75
CA LEU A 107 -1.61 -4.88 14.26
C LEU A 107 -2.21 -6.16 14.87
N ASP A 108 -2.56 -6.13 16.16
CA ASP A 108 -3.25 -7.24 16.82
C ASP A 108 -4.60 -7.55 16.14
N LYS A 109 -5.35 -6.52 15.73
CA LYS A 109 -6.59 -6.71 14.95
C LYS A 109 -6.30 -7.29 13.56
N ALA A 110 -5.24 -6.82 12.89
CA ALA A 110 -4.83 -7.33 11.58
C ALA A 110 -4.45 -8.81 11.68
N GLU A 111 -3.66 -9.20 12.67
CA GLU A 111 -3.31 -10.60 12.93
C GLU A 111 -4.57 -11.46 13.21
N LYS A 112 -5.48 -10.97 14.06
CA LYS A 112 -6.74 -11.65 14.37
C LYS A 112 -7.59 -11.93 13.15
N TYR A 113 -7.64 -10.98 12.19
CA TYR A 113 -8.42 -11.12 10.96
C TYR A 113 -7.64 -11.77 9.82
N GLY A 114 -6.33 -11.97 9.97
CA GLY A 114 -5.46 -12.51 8.92
C GLY A 114 -5.28 -11.58 7.73
N ILE A 115 -5.45 -10.25 7.91
CA ILE A 115 -5.33 -9.24 6.85
C ILE A 115 -4.05 -8.41 7.02
N PRO A 116 -3.47 -7.88 5.93
CA PRO A 116 -2.26 -7.06 6.00
C PRO A 116 -2.53 -5.63 6.46
N VAL A 117 -1.44 -4.96 6.92
CA VAL A 117 -1.43 -3.53 7.24
C VAL A 117 -0.57 -2.78 6.23
N CYS A 118 -1.16 -1.80 5.56
CA CYS A 118 -0.50 -0.92 4.59
C CYS A 118 -0.10 0.40 5.26
N ILE A 119 1.20 0.68 5.34
CA ILE A 119 1.73 1.85 6.07
C ILE A 119 2.43 2.79 5.11
N HIS A 120 1.99 4.05 5.07
CA HIS A 120 2.69 5.11 4.33
C HIS A 120 4.10 5.30 4.87
N SER A 121 5.12 5.34 4.00
CA SER A 121 6.52 5.39 4.40
C SER A 121 7.32 6.55 3.80
N GLY A 122 8.50 6.79 4.37
CA GLY A 122 9.52 7.69 3.82
C GLY A 122 9.44 9.15 4.25
N HIS A 123 8.62 9.47 5.27
CA HIS A 123 8.47 10.85 5.73
C HIS A 123 8.88 11.00 7.20
N PRO A 124 9.99 11.72 7.47
CA PRO A 124 10.38 12.04 8.84
C PRO A 124 9.41 13.05 9.49
N PRO A 125 9.20 13.01 10.81
CA PRO A 125 9.80 12.03 11.71
C PRO A 125 8.93 10.78 11.92
N TYR A 126 7.79 10.65 11.24
CA TYR A 126 6.69 9.78 11.64
C TYR A 126 6.68 8.40 10.98
N SER A 127 7.18 8.27 9.73
CA SER A 127 7.04 7.05 8.94
C SER A 127 8.34 6.63 8.24
N LEU A 128 9.44 6.68 8.99
CA LEU A 128 10.72 6.21 8.51
C LEU A 128 10.73 4.68 8.36
N PRO A 129 11.41 4.10 7.37
CA PRO A 129 11.48 2.65 7.19
C PRO A 129 11.96 1.89 8.43
N TRP A 130 12.87 2.47 9.22
CA TRP A 130 13.34 1.87 10.48
C TRP A 130 12.23 1.74 11.52
N GLN A 131 11.35 2.73 11.63
CA GLN A 131 10.19 2.69 12.53
C GLN A 131 9.24 1.57 12.12
N ILE A 132 8.94 1.47 10.81
CA ILE A 132 8.11 0.38 10.29
C ILE A 132 8.80 -0.97 10.51
N GLY A 133 10.13 -1.03 10.40
CA GLY A 133 10.92 -2.21 10.73
C GLY A 133 10.75 -2.65 12.20
N LEU A 134 10.84 -1.72 13.15
CA LEU A 134 10.64 -1.99 14.59
C LEU A 134 9.20 -2.46 14.89
N LEU A 135 8.21 -1.87 14.23
CA LEU A 135 6.82 -2.32 14.34
C LEU A 135 6.67 -3.75 13.80
N ALA A 136 7.21 -4.05 12.63
CA ALA A 136 7.15 -5.37 12.03
C ALA A 136 7.90 -6.45 12.85
N GLU A 137 8.95 -6.08 13.57
CA GLU A 137 9.67 -6.96 14.50
C GLU A 137 8.76 -7.38 15.68
N ARG A 138 7.99 -6.44 16.25
CA ARG A 138 7.06 -6.75 17.34
C ARG A 138 5.86 -7.60 16.89
N HIS A 139 5.44 -7.41 15.64
CA HIS A 139 4.26 -8.07 15.04
C HIS A 139 4.67 -8.98 13.88
N HIS A 140 5.56 -9.93 14.14
CA HIS A 140 6.16 -10.79 13.11
C HIS A 140 5.18 -11.71 12.36
N ASN A 141 3.97 -11.92 12.89
CA ASN A 141 2.90 -12.67 12.22
C ASN A 141 2.02 -11.77 11.31
N CYS A 142 2.08 -10.44 11.47
CA CYS A 142 1.34 -9.51 10.66
C CYS A 142 2.12 -9.19 9.37
N LYS A 143 1.47 -9.29 8.22
CA LYS A 143 2.04 -8.81 6.95
C LYS A 143 1.96 -7.28 6.91
N VAL A 144 3.09 -6.62 6.71
CA VAL A 144 3.19 -5.15 6.64
C VAL A 144 3.62 -4.75 5.23
N LEU A 145 2.77 -3.99 4.54
CA LEU A 145 3.12 -3.37 3.25
C LEU A 145 3.65 -1.96 3.49
N MET A 146 4.94 -1.77 3.22
CA MET A 146 5.58 -0.46 3.24
C MET A 146 5.26 0.28 1.95
N ILE A 147 4.26 1.15 2.00
CA ILE A 147 3.83 1.96 0.85
C ILE A 147 4.93 2.95 0.48
N HIS A 148 5.16 3.14 -0.82
CA HIS A 148 6.18 3.99 -1.42
C HIS A 148 7.63 3.56 -1.21
N MET A 149 7.88 2.39 -0.62
CA MET A 149 9.24 1.83 -0.54
C MET A 149 10.30 2.82 -0.04
N GLY A 150 9.95 3.65 0.98
CA GLY A 150 10.81 4.71 1.52
C GLY A 150 10.74 6.05 0.79
N HIS A 151 9.87 6.19 -0.22
CA HIS A 151 9.59 7.43 -0.95
C HIS A 151 10.81 8.08 -1.64
N GLY A 152 10.92 9.44 -1.64
CA GLY A 152 11.79 10.19 -2.54
C GLY A 152 13.29 10.22 -2.21
N HIS A 153 13.72 9.96 -0.97
CA HIS A 153 15.13 10.05 -0.60
C HIS A 153 15.84 8.70 -0.68
N GLY A 154 16.97 8.64 -1.40
CA GLY A 154 17.74 7.42 -1.60
C GLY A 154 18.13 6.69 -0.32
N VAL A 155 18.45 7.44 0.77
CA VAL A 155 18.74 6.85 2.08
C VAL A 155 17.53 6.12 2.69
N TYR A 156 16.33 6.60 2.46
CA TYR A 156 15.12 5.94 2.98
C TYR A 156 14.72 4.75 2.10
N ILE A 157 14.94 4.83 0.78
CA ILE A 157 14.75 3.70 -0.14
C ILE A 157 15.69 2.57 0.25
N ASP A 158 16.97 2.87 0.47
CA ASP A 158 17.96 1.88 0.92
C ASP A 158 17.60 1.29 2.30
N ALA A 159 17.07 2.12 3.21
CA ALA A 159 16.58 1.66 4.51
C ALA A 159 15.36 0.74 4.37
N ALA A 160 14.43 1.03 3.45
CA ALA A 160 13.28 0.17 3.20
C ALA A 160 13.71 -1.23 2.74
N LEU A 161 14.67 -1.30 1.81
CA LEU A 161 15.25 -2.58 1.39
C LEU A 161 15.94 -3.32 2.54
N LYS A 162 16.70 -2.60 3.38
CA LYS A 162 17.37 -3.18 4.55
C LYS A 162 16.37 -3.76 5.55
N MET A 163 15.27 -3.03 5.83
CA MET A 163 14.24 -3.51 6.74
C MET A 163 13.49 -4.70 6.16
N ALA A 164 13.15 -4.68 4.89
CA ALA A 164 12.48 -5.79 4.23
C ALA A 164 13.36 -7.06 4.13
N ARG A 165 14.68 -6.90 3.98
CA ARG A 165 15.64 -8.06 4.06
C ARG A 165 15.71 -8.63 5.46
N ARG A 166 15.64 -7.78 6.49
CA ARG A 166 15.75 -8.20 7.90
C ARG A 166 14.47 -8.85 8.41
N TYR A 167 13.32 -8.32 8.01
CA TYR A 167 12.01 -8.75 8.53
C TYR A 167 11.17 -9.35 7.40
N PRO A 168 10.96 -10.68 7.40
CA PRO A 168 10.31 -11.40 6.29
C PRO A 168 8.83 -11.06 6.11
N ASN A 169 8.19 -10.45 7.11
CA ASN A 169 6.81 -9.99 7.06
C ASN A 169 6.64 -8.58 6.47
N ILE A 170 7.74 -7.90 6.05
CA ILE A 170 7.67 -6.63 5.31
C ILE A 170 7.62 -6.89 3.81
N TYR A 171 6.64 -6.29 3.17
CA TYR A 171 6.42 -6.22 1.72
C TYR A 171 6.59 -4.76 1.26
N LEU A 172 6.91 -4.56 -0.01
CA LEU A 172 7.20 -3.24 -0.57
C LEU A 172 6.22 -2.91 -1.70
N GLU A 173 5.66 -1.71 -1.65
CA GLU A 173 4.88 -1.12 -2.74
C GLU A 173 5.63 0.10 -3.29
N MET A 174 5.70 0.24 -4.60
CA MET A 174 6.70 1.09 -5.26
C MET A 174 6.20 2.42 -5.81
N SER A 175 4.92 2.77 -5.64
CA SER A 175 4.39 4.04 -6.15
C SER A 175 5.12 5.25 -5.56
N GLY A 176 5.28 6.31 -6.35
CA GLY A 176 5.96 7.53 -5.90
C GLY A 176 7.47 7.41 -5.66
N MET A 177 8.04 6.21 -5.59
CA MET A 177 9.48 5.98 -5.44
C MET A 177 10.18 6.17 -6.80
N PRO A 178 11.16 7.10 -6.93
CA PRO A 178 11.63 7.53 -8.25
C PRO A 178 12.66 6.61 -8.91
N MET A 179 13.30 5.69 -8.17
CA MET A 179 14.49 4.96 -8.63
C MET A 179 14.14 3.58 -9.19
N HIS A 180 13.86 3.47 -10.49
CA HIS A 180 13.52 2.19 -11.14
C HIS A 180 14.55 1.06 -10.88
N THR A 181 15.83 1.37 -10.77
CA THR A 181 16.88 0.39 -10.46
C THR A 181 16.71 -0.25 -9.07
N LYS A 182 16.09 0.45 -8.13
CA LYS A 182 15.81 -0.07 -6.80
C LYS A 182 14.66 -1.07 -6.77
N ILE A 183 13.80 -1.09 -7.79
CA ILE A 183 12.77 -2.11 -7.98
C ILE A 183 13.44 -3.46 -8.24
N LYS A 184 14.41 -3.50 -9.18
CA LYS A 184 15.16 -4.72 -9.43
C LYS A 184 15.98 -5.15 -8.22
N GLU A 185 16.67 -4.23 -7.55
CA GLU A 185 17.43 -4.55 -6.33
C GLU A 185 16.50 -5.17 -5.26
N ALA A 186 15.30 -4.64 -5.08
CA ALA A 186 14.31 -5.19 -4.16
C ALA A 186 13.88 -6.60 -4.58
N TYR A 187 13.54 -6.79 -5.84
CA TYR A 187 13.14 -8.09 -6.39
C TYR A 187 14.21 -9.15 -6.18
N ASP A 188 15.48 -8.82 -6.47
CA ASP A 188 16.61 -9.74 -6.36
C ASP A 188 17.05 -10.02 -4.90
N THR A 189 16.86 -9.07 -3.97
CA THR A 189 17.51 -9.14 -2.64
C THR A 189 16.54 -9.24 -1.46
N VAL A 190 15.30 -8.79 -1.63
CA VAL A 190 14.25 -8.90 -0.60
C VAL A 190 13.44 -10.19 -0.80
N GLY A 191 13.06 -10.48 -2.05
CA GLY A 191 12.31 -11.66 -2.43
C GLY A 191 11.38 -11.37 -3.60
N HIS A 192 11.31 -12.30 -4.51
CA HIS A 192 10.51 -12.20 -5.75
C HIS A 192 9.02 -12.00 -5.49
N ASP A 193 8.52 -12.48 -4.35
CA ASP A 193 7.11 -12.43 -3.95
C ASP A 193 6.75 -11.26 -2.99
N ARG A 194 7.69 -10.32 -2.76
CA ARG A 194 7.52 -9.28 -1.73
C ARG A 194 7.55 -7.84 -2.25
N ILE A 195 7.54 -7.64 -3.55
CA ILE A 195 7.42 -6.30 -4.15
C ILE A 195 6.23 -6.25 -5.09
N MET A 196 5.46 -5.17 -5.07
CA MET A 196 4.26 -5.04 -5.86
C MET A 196 4.08 -3.63 -6.43
N PHE A 197 3.42 -3.60 -7.57
CA PHE A 197 3.03 -2.40 -8.29
C PHE A 197 1.90 -1.67 -7.58
N GLY A 198 1.94 -0.34 -7.59
CA GLY A 198 0.85 0.55 -7.26
C GLY A 198 0.99 1.86 -7.99
N THR A 199 -0.11 2.62 -8.09
CA THR A 199 -0.13 3.89 -8.80
C THR A 199 -0.08 5.11 -7.89
N ASP A 200 -0.55 5.00 -6.65
CA ASP A 200 -0.87 6.16 -5.81
C ASP A 200 -1.81 7.16 -6.53
N GLY A 201 -2.63 6.64 -7.47
CA GLY A 201 -3.60 7.47 -8.18
C GLY A 201 -4.58 8.16 -7.23
N PRO A 202 -4.94 9.43 -7.48
CA PRO A 202 -4.64 10.30 -8.60
C PRO A 202 -3.39 11.18 -8.46
N PHE A 203 -2.52 10.96 -7.46
CA PHE A 203 -1.27 11.75 -7.31
C PHE A 203 -0.30 11.47 -8.47
N HIS A 204 -0.22 10.23 -8.90
CA HIS A 204 0.64 9.80 -10.00
C HIS A 204 -0.19 9.16 -11.11
N HIS A 205 0.30 9.28 -12.33
CA HIS A 205 -0.36 8.71 -13.50
C HIS A 205 0.10 7.25 -13.71
N PRO A 206 -0.80 6.30 -14.00
CA PRO A 206 -0.44 4.88 -14.16
C PRO A 206 0.69 4.64 -15.16
N THR A 207 0.75 5.40 -16.27
CA THR A 207 1.85 5.28 -17.25
C THR A 207 3.23 5.51 -16.62
N VAL A 208 3.36 6.51 -15.73
CA VAL A 208 4.65 6.82 -15.08
C VAL A 208 5.07 5.68 -14.17
N GLU A 209 4.15 5.21 -13.35
CA GLU A 209 4.43 4.13 -12.40
C GLU A 209 4.72 2.80 -13.12
N MET A 210 3.98 2.46 -14.18
CA MET A 210 4.24 1.28 -15.00
C MET A 210 5.60 1.33 -15.69
N GLN A 211 6.00 2.49 -16.23
CA GLN A 211 7.29 2.62 -16.92
C GLN A 211 8.47 2.31 -16.00
N LYS A 212 8.40 2.65 -14.72
CA LYS A 212 9.45 2.29 -13.75
C LYS A 212 9.63 0.78 -13.64
N VAL A 213 8.54 0.02 -13.61
CA VAL A 213 8.58 -1.45 -13.57
C VAL A 213 9.10 -2.02 -14.88
N LEU A 214 8.58 -1.55 -16.01
CA LEU A 214 9.01 -2.03 -17.35
C LEU A 214 10.50 -1.77 -17.62
N MET A 215 11.06 -0.71 -17.02
CA MET A 215 12.46 -0.31 -17.20
C MET A 215 13.39 -0.82 -16.10
N CYS A 216 12.89 -1.50 -15.06
CA CYS A 216 13.72 -1.87 -13.91
C CYS A 216 14.74 -2.99 -14.21
N GLY A 217 14.50 -3.78 -15.26
CA GLY A 217 15.44 -4.80 -15.73
C GLY A 217 15.20 -6.20 -15.13
N VAL A 218 14.02 -6.47 -14.56
CA VAL A 218 13.58 -7.85 -14.27
C VAL A 218 13.17 -8.54 -15.56
N ASP A 219 13.13 -9.88 -15.54
CA ASP A 219 12.64 -10.69 -16.66
C ASP A 219 11.08 -10.68 -16.75
N GLU A 220 10.54 -11.41 -17.71
CA GLU A 220 9.09 -11.48 -17.95
C GLU A 220 8.33 -12.02 -16.73
N GLN A 221 8.88 -13.03 -16.06
CA GLN A 221 8.29 -13.57 -14.83
C GLN A 221 8.29 -12.51 -13.70
N GLY A 222 9.38 -11.76 -13.56
CA GLY A 222 9.46 -10.67 -12.60
C GLY A 222 8.47 -9.53 -12.86
N LEU A 223 8.21 -9.23 -14.14
CA LEU A 223 7.16 -8.28 -14.51
C LEU A 223 5.77 -8.79 -14.09
N GLU A 224 5.47 -10.06 -14.33
CA GLU A 224 4.20 -10.68 -13.96
C GLU A 224 4.03 -10.74 -12.43
N ASP A 225 5.09 -11.06 -11.71
CA ASP A 225 5.09 -11.09 -10.24
C ASP A 225 4.80 -9.70 -9.66
N ILE A 226 5.53 -8.68 -10.11
CA ILE A 226 5.39 -7.31 -9.60
C ILE A 226 4.03 -6.71 -9.98
N PHE A 227 3.58 -6.91 -11.23
CA PHE A 227 2.33 -6.33 -11.70
C PHE A 227 1.08 -7.04 -11.20
N TYR A 228 1.17 -8.35 -10.90
CA TYR A 228 -0.05 -9.12 -10.66
C TYR A 228 0.05 -10.13 -9.51
N ASN A 229 0.95 -11.12 -9.61
CA ASN A 229 0.93 -12.29 -8.75
C ASN A 229 1.12 -11.95 -7.27
N ASN A 230 2.05 -11.03 -6.96
CA ASN A 230 2.40 -10.67 -5.60
C ASN A 230 1.24 -9.95 -4.89
N ALA A 231 0.62 -8.97 -5.53
CA ALA A 231 -0.53 -8.28 -4.96
C ALA A 231 -1.74 -9.20 -4.81
N LYS A 232 -2.01 -10.06 -5.81
CA LYS A 232 -3.07 -11.07 -5.74
C LYS A 232 -2.94 -11.98 -4.52
N LYS A 233 -1.76 -12.54 -4.30
CA LYS A 233 -1.46 -13.41 -3.17
C LYS A 233 -1.46 -12.65 -1.83
N PHE A 234 -0.98 -11.40 -1.83
CA PHE A 234 -0.84 -10.61 -0.62
C PHE A 234 -2.19 -10.18 -0.03
N PHE A 235 -3.11 -9.72 -0.89
CA PHE A 235 -4.44 -9.22 -0.51
C PHE A 235 -5.55 -10.28 -0.58
N ASP A 236 -5.29 -11.46 -1.13
CA ASP A 236 -6.30 -12.50 -1.38
C ASP A 236 -7.48 -11.98 -2.24
N VAL A 237 -7.15 -11.50 -3.46
CA VAL A 237 -8.09 -10.92 -4.42
C VAL A 237 -8.04 -11.60 -5.79
#